data_cc0c5b4008e0ad33812b59e3baff76eb
#
_entry.id   cc0c5b4008e0ad33812b59e3baff76eb
#
_cell.length_a   1.000
_cell.length_b   1.000
_cell.length_c   1.000
_cell.angle_alpha   90.00
_cell.angle_beta   90.00
_cell.angle_gamma   90.00
#
_symmetry.space_group_name_H-M   'P 1'
#
loop_
_entity.id
_entity.type
_entity.pdbx_description
1 polymer ?
#
loop_
_entity_poly.entity_id
_entity_poly.type
_entity_poly.pdbx_seq_one_letter_code
_entity_poly.pdbx_strand_id
1 'polypeptide(L)'
;MDYPNHITNHEKGKHLTYEDYVVIELRLKDGWTPNAIAKKELHCAANTVRNIIKKGMTPLYNGKVLRFKAKTAWNAYQENRIHSCRTYEALEKRPFLRYVEKHFREDQWSLDACVGRALEEGSFDRREILCTKTLYHYVDLGLLNIKNIDLPQKLSRNTKIHKDKENKRILGRSIEERPGEVDTREEFGHWETDLVIGKKSENDEVLLTLLERKTRDFSIIRLPDKSADSVLKAFQKMQTELGDSFSKVFHTITTDNGSEFARLAELETGTSTKEYFTHPYTTCEKGSIENHNGLIRRFIPRGKRISDYSEDDILAVELWANSLPRRILGYRTPDEAFEEEMDKIYAA
;
A
#
# COMPACT_ATOMS: atom_id res chain seq x y z
N MET A 1 47.83 23.25 31.82
CA MET A 1 46.63 22.41 31.75
C MET A 1 46.28 22.30 30.27
N ASP A 2 46.66 21.18 29.65
CA ASP A 2 46.36 20.94 28.25
C ASP A 2 44.86 20.53 28.15
N TYR A 3 44.06 21.40 27.56
CA TYR A 3 42.69 21.05 27.20
C TYR A 3 42.76 20.09 26.00
N PRO A 4 42.04 18.95 26.03
CA PRO A 4 42.02 18.04 24.91
C PRO A 4 41.49 18.79 23.69
N ASN A 5 42.19 18.68 22.56
CA ASN A 5 41.75 19.18 21.27
C ASN A 5 40.48 18.43 20.83
N HIS A 6 39.29 18.94 21.24
CA HIS A 6 38.03 18.59 20.67
C HIS A 6 37.91 19.25 19.29
N ILE A 7 38.44 18.59 18.27
CA ILE A 7 38.17 18.92 16.89
C ILE A 7 36.75 18.37 16.61
N THR A 8 35.76 19.22 16.77
CA THR A 8 34.40 18.89 16.30
C THR A 8 34.41 18.98 14.78
N ASN A 9 34.55 17.87 14.10
CA ASN A 9 34.40 17.81 12.66
C ASN A 9 32.93 18.05 12.31
N HIS A 10 32.61 19.27 11.90
CA HIS A 10 31.28 19.61 11.44
C HIS A 10 30.98 18.86 10.12
N GLU A 11 29.99 17.99 10.15
CA GLU A 11 29.50 17.27 8.97
C GLU A 11 28.55 18.17 8.16
N LYS A 12 28.77 18.26 6.85
CA LYS A 12 27.92 19.03 5.94
C LYS A 12 26.45 18.56 6.06
N GLY A 13 25.54 19.47 6.35
CA GLY A 13 24.12 19.20 6.52
C GLY A 13 23.66 18.97 7.97
N LYS A 14 24.57 18.88 8.94
CA LYS A 14 24.22 18.85 10.37
C LYS A 14 24.24 20.27 10.97
N HIS A 15 23.43 20.47 11.99
CA HIS A 15 23.42 21.71 12.75
C HIS A 15 24.58 21.72 13.76
N LEU A 16 25.09 22.92 14.07
CA LEU A 16 26.08 23.11 15.13
C LEU A 16 25.51 22.75 16.50
N THR A 17 26.33 22.15 17.36
CA THR A 17 25.98 21.71 18.72
C THR A 17 26.14 22.85 19.71
N TYR A 18 25.67 22.70 20.96
CA TYR A 18 25.88 23.68 22.00
C TYR A 18 27.39 23.92 22.29
N GLU A 19 28.19 22.87 22.20
CA GLU A 19 29.64 22.93 22.37
C GLU A 19 30.29 23.82 21.32
N ASP A 20 29.83 23.77 20.07
CA ASP A 20 30.29 24.69 19.02
C ASP A 20 29.98 26.14 19.34
N TYR A 21 28.83 26.43 19.97
CA TYR A 21 28.49 27.78 20.42
C TYR A 21 29.43 28.25 21.56
N VAL A 22 29.82 27.35 22.46
CA VAL A 22 30.78 27.63 23.52
C VAL A 22 32.18 27.90 22.91
N VAL A 23 32.60 27.15 21.91
CA VAL A 23 33.86 27.40 21.18
C VAL A 23 33.83 28.79 20.54
N ILE A 24 32.73 29.21 19.91
CA ILE A 24 32.58 30.55 19.37
C ILE A 24 32.77 31.58 20.48
N GLU A 25 32.16 31.41 21.67
CA GLU A 25 32.29 32.36 22.78
C GLU A 25 33.75 32.46 23.27
N LEU A 26 34.46 31.35 23.39
CA LEU A 26 35.86 31.34 23.83
C LEU A 26 36.76 32.04 22.81
N ARG A 27 36.66 31.69 21.53
CA ARG A 27 37.50 32.28 20.48
C ARG A 27 37.24 33.77 20.25
N LEU A 28 36.01 34.24 20.45
CA LEU A 28 35.72 35.69 20.44
C LEU A 28 36.38 36.42 21.61
N LYS A 29 36.49 35.78 22.80
CA LYS A 29 37.27 36.32 23.93
C LYS A 29 38.74 36.38 23.63
N ASP A 30 39.28 35.41 22.87
CA ASP A 30 40.66 35.36 22.41
C ASP A 30 40.94 36.32 21.25
N GLY A 31 39.95 37.14 20.83
CA GLY A 31 40.10 38.13 19.76
C GLY A 31 40.03 37.60 18.35
N TRP A 32 39.57 36.34 18.15
CA TRP A 32 39.45 35.76 16.82
C TRP A 32 38.31 36.39 16.01
N THR A 33 38.52 36.50 14.69
CA THR A 33 37.47 36.98 13.79
C THR A 33 36.49 35.85 13.50
N PRO A 34 35.20 36.16 13.19
CA PRO A 34 34.20 35.13 12.82
C PRO A 34 34.64 34.24 11.65
N ASN A 35 35.44 34.81 10.75
CA ASN A 35 35.98 34.09 9.60
C ASN A 35 37.04 33.05 10.01
N ALA A 36 37.89 33.40 10.96
CA ALA A 36 38.91 32.48 11.51
C ALA A 36 38.26 31.35 12.29
N ILE A 37 37.25 31.65 13.13
CA ILE A 37 36.48 30.65 13.88
C ILE A 37 35.79 29.65 12.91
N ALA A 38 35.11 30.18 11.89
CA ALA A 38 34.42 29.35 10.92
C ALA A 38 35.33 28.38 10.16
N LYS A 39 36.53 28.88 9.74
CA LYS A 39 37.46 28.07 8.90
C LYS A 39 38.34 27.13 9.72
N LYS A 40 38.83 27.57 10.90
CA LYS A 40 39.86 26.86 11.66
C LYS A 40 39.26 25.90 12.72
N GLU A 41 38.13 26.27 13.30
CA GLU A 41 37.53 25.51 14.40
C GLU A 41 36.31 24.68 13.94
N LEU A 42 35.34 25.33 13.24
CA LEU A 42 34.05 24.75 13.01
C LEU A 42 33.86 24.18 11.58
N HIS A 43 34.79 24.43 10.69
CA HIS A 43 34.72 24.00 9.28
C HIS A 43 33.36 24.29 8.59
N CYS A 44 32.81 25.49 8.88
CA CYS A 44 31.51 25.90 8.37
C CYS A 44 31.58 27.24 7.62
N ALA A 45 30.47 27.70 7.05
CA ALA A 45 30.41 29.01 6.39
C ALA A 45 30.54 30.16 7.41
N ALA A 46 31.35 31.15 7.09
CA ALA A 46 31.57 32.34 7.96
C ALA A 46 30.26 33.08 8.31
N ASN A 47 29.28 33.06 7.38
CA ASN A 47 27.96 33.66 7.65
C ASN A 47 27.17 32.92 8.73
N THR A 48 27.37 31.61 8.89
CA THR A 48 26.76 30.82 9.97
C THR A 48 27.25 31.38 11.32
N VAL A 49 28.55 31.54 11.48
CA VAL A 49 29.14 32.09 12.73
C VAL A 49 28.67 33.52 12.97
N ARG A 50 28.63 34.39 11.93
CA ARG A 50 28.13 35.75 12.07
C ARG A 50 26.67 35.80 12.53
N ASN A 51 25.83 34.95 11.97
CA ASN A 51 24.41 34.85 12.34
C ASN A 51 24.24 34.36 13.79
N ILE A 52 25.05 33.41 14.23
CA ILE A 52 25.06 32.93 15.62
C ILE A 52 25.51 34.07 16.57
N ILE A 53 26.56 34.77 16.23
CA ILE A 53 27.05 35.92 17.03
C ILE A 53 25.95 36.97 17.16
N LYS A 54 25.30 37.35 16.06
CA LYS A 54 24.22 38.34 16.07
C LYS A 54 23.07 37.91 17.01
N LYS A 55 22.72 36.64 17.06
CA LYS A 55 21.64 36.12 17.93
C LYS A 55 22.06 36.05 19.41
N GLY A 56 23.35 35.90 19.70
CA GLY A 56 23.86 35.74 21.05
C GLY A 56 24.40 37.00 21.69
N MET A 57 24.31 38.17 21.04
CA MET A 57 24.77 39.45 21.62
C MET A 57 23.87 39.83 22.79
N THR A 58 24.46 39.92 23.97
CA THR A 58 23.76 40.23 25.22
C THR A 58 24.32 41.55 25.79
N PRO A 59 23.46 42.52 26.14
CA PRO A 59 23.89 43.75 26.79
C PRO A 59 24.29 43.47 28.24
N LEU A 60 25.45 43.99 28.63
CA LEU A 60 25.97 43.93 29.97
C LEU A 60 26.15 45.36 30.51
N TYR A 61 26.23 45.51 31.85
CA TYR A 61 26.43 46.78 32.53
C TYR A 61 25.41 47.86 32.07
N ASN A 62 24.11 47.55 32.18
CA ASN A 62 23.01 48.44 31.76
C ASN A 62 23.10 48.88 30.28
N GLY A 63 23.54 48.01 29.42
CA GLY A 63 23.61 48.25 27.97
C GLY A 63 24.90 48.91 27.48
N LYS A 64 25.85 49.22 28.37
CA LYS A 64 27.12 49.89 27.98
C LYS A 64 28.05 49.01 27.16
N VAL A 65 27.95 47.68 27.30
CA VAL A 65 28.80 46.71 26.57
C VAL A 65 27.97 45.59 26.02
N LEU A 66 28.10 45.30 24.72
CA LEU A 66 27.51 44.11 24.08
C LEU A 66 28.55 43.00 24.07
N ARG A 67 28.20 41.84 24.62
CA ARG A 67 29.07 40.70 24.63
C ARG A 67 28.30 39.45 24.16
N PHE A 68 28.95 38.60 23.35
CA PHE A 68 28.39 37.34 22.91
C PHE A 68 28.29 36.36 24.08
N LYS A 69 27.15 35.64 24.16
CA LYS A 69 26.88 34.55 25.10
C LYS A 69 26.39 33.31 24.35
N ALA A 70 27.10 32.22 24.48
CA ALA A 70 26.75 30.94 23.85
C ALA A 70 25.34 30.48 24.26
N LYS A 71 25.02 30.58 25.55
CA LYS A 71 23.70 30.18 26.07
C LYS A 71 22.55 31.01 25.46
N THR A 72 22.71 32.31 25.30
CA THR A 72 21.68 33.15 24.67
C THR A 72 21.48 32.79 23.22
N ALA A 73 22.58 32.61 22.47
CA ALA A 73 22.51 32.21 21.08
C ALA A 73 21.88 30.81 20.91
N TRP A 74 22.19 29.87 21.79
CA TRP A 74 21.63 28.53 21.80
C TRP A 74 20.13 28.54 22.11
N ASN A 75 19.70 29.28 23.13
CA ASN A 75 18.29 29.43 23.44
C ASN A 75 17.50 29.99 22.25
N ALA A 76 18.00 31.05 21.62
CA ALA A 76 17.40 31.59 20.40
C ALA A 76 17.37 30.61 19.24
N TYR A 77 18.35 29.73 19.13
CA TYR A 77 18.33 28.62 18.18
C TYR A 77 17.24 27.61 18.54
N GLN A 78 17.11 27.19 19.80
CA GLN A 78 16.09 26.24 20.24
C GLN A 78 14.67 26.78 20.02
N GLU A 79 14.43 28.05 20.37
CA GLU A 79 13.16 28.73 20.12
C GLU A 79 12.81 28.71 18.61
N ASN A 80 13.75 29.09 17.75
CA ASN A 80 13.53 29.05 16.31
C ASN A 80 13.26 27.59 15.80
N ARG A 81 13.88 26.58 16.42
CA ARG A 81 13.62 25.16 16.08
C ARG A 81 12.22 24.75 16.45
N ILE A 82 11.71 25.15 17.60
CA ILE A 82 10.33 24.90 18.02
C ILE A 82 9.35 25.49 16.99
N HIS A 83 9.57 26.73 16.56
CA HIS A 83 8.73 27.37 15.55
C HIS A 83 8.92 26.85 14.13
N SER A 84 10.03 26.17 13.85
CA SER A 84 10.27 25.55 12.53
C SER A 84 9.72 24.11 12.41
N CYS A 85 9.29 23.52 13.51
CA CYS A 85 8.61 22.23 13.50
C CYS A 85 7.15 22.43 13.07
N ARG A 86 6.68 21.58 12.14
CA ARG A 86 5.26 21.54 11.80
C ARG A 86 4.46 21.13 13.04
N THR A 87 3.47 21.93 13.41
CA THR A 87 2.49 21.55 14.44
C THR A 87 1.64 20.39 13.93
N TYR A 88 1.27 19.46 14.82
CA TYR A 88 0.37 18.39 14.46
C TYR A 88 -1.04 18.97 14.26
N GLU A 89 -1.56 18.90 13.04
CA GLU A 89 -2.91 19.34 12.67
C GLU A 89 -3.99 18.35 13.13
N ALA A 90 -3.64 17.37 13.97
CA ALA A 90 -4.54 16.30 14.37
C ALA A 90 -5.82 16.78 15.05
N LEU A 91 -5.74 17.87 15.83
CA LEU A 91 -6.92 18.43 16.52
C LEU A 91 -7.84 19.16 15.56
N GLU A 92 -7.28 19.89 14.60
CA GLU A 92 -8.05 20.67 13.61
C GLU A 92 -8.73 19.74 12.60
N LYS A 93 -8.08 18.63 12.26
CA LYS A 93 -8.58 17.64 11.28
C LYS A 93 -9.29 16.44 11.93
N ARG A 94 -9.78 16.61 13.14
CA ARG A 94 -10.46 15.56 13.91
C ARG A 94 -11.63 14.90 13.19
N PRO A 95 -12.50 15.60 12.43
CA PRO A 95 -13.57 14.96 11.66
C PRO A 95 -13.03 13.95 10.64
N PHE A 96 -12.01 14.33 9.87
CA PHE A 96 -11.37 13.41 8.91
C PHE A 96 -10.69 12.22 9.59
N LEU A 97 -10.00 12.44 10.72
CA LEU A 97 -9.38 11.34 11.46
C LEU A 97 -10.40 10.35 12.00
N ARG A 98 -11.58 10.79 12.45
CA ARG A 98 -12.68 9.92 12.85
C ARG A 98 -13.24 9.12 11.67
N TYR A 99 -13.37 9.74 10.50
CA TYR A 99 -13.72 9.05 9.26
C TYR A 99 -12.72 7.92 8.95
N VAL A 100 -11.42 8.23 9.01
CA VAL A 100 -10.36 7.22 8.79
C VAL A 100 -10.44 6.10 9.82
N GLU A 101 -10.59 6.40 11.11
CA GLU A 101 -10.69 5.39 12.17
C GLU A 101 -11.91 4.49 12.00
N LYS A 102 -13.06 5.06 11.61
CA LYS A 102 -14.29 4.33 11.35
C LYS A 102 -14.10 3.33 10.21
N HIS A 103 -13.76 3.81 9.01
CA HIS A 103 -13.63 2.95 7.84
C HIS A 103 -12.49 1.94 7.93
N PHE A 104 -11.40 2.28 8.64
CA PHE A 104 -10.34 1.33 8.91
C PHE A 104 -10.82 0.16 9.78
N ARG A 105 -11.69 0.41 10.78
CA ARG A 105 -12.14 -0.61 11.73
C ARG A 105 -13.36 -1.38 11.26
N GLU A 106 -14.35 -0.68 10.74
CA GLU A 106 -15.64 -1.25 10.37
C GLU A 106 -15.56 -1.90 8.97
N ASP A 107 -15.01 -1.19 7.98
CA ASP A 107 -14.98 -1.64 6.60
C ASP A 107 -13.61 -2.26 6.21
N GLN A 108 -12.65 -2.23 7.14
CA GLN A 108 -11.29 -2.74 6.95
C GLN A 108 -10.54 -2.10 5.76
N TRP A 109 -10.84 -0.84 5.48
CA TRP A 109 -10.14 -0.08 4.44
C TRP A 109 -8.69 0.18 4.83
N SER A 110 -7.81 0.26 3.83
CA SER A 110 -6.45 0.76 4.06
C SER A 110 -6.47 2.26 4.31
N LEU A 111 -5.44 2.79 4.99
CA LEU A 111 -5.31 4.25 5.18
C LEU A 111 -5.24 5.00 3.85
N ASP A 112 -4.69 4.38 2.79
CA ASP A 112 -4.66 4.94 1.44
C ASP A 112 -6.06 4.99 0.82
N ALA A 113 -6.86 3.94 0.98
CA ALA A 113 -8.24 3.89 0.53
C ALA A 113 -9.11 4.96 1.21
N CYS A 114 -8.95 5.15 2.54
CA CYS A 114 -9.66 6.20 3.27
C CYS A 114 -9.37 7.61 2.72
N VAL A 115 -8.10 7.91 2.42
CA VAL A 115 -7.71 9.21 1.85
C VAL A 115 -8.28 9.40 0.45
N GLY A 116 -8.11 8.38 -0.39
CA GLY A 116 -8.50 8.46 -1.79
C GLY A 116 -10.03 8.52 -1.96
N ARG A 117 -10.76 7.71 -1.22
CA ARG A 117 -12.23 7.67 -1.27
C ARG A 117 -12.84 8.98 -0.75
N ALA A 118 -12.31 9.54 0.34
CA ALA A 118 -12.75 10.83 0.85
C ALA A 118 -12.56 11.97 -0.17
N LEU A 119 -11.51 11.90 -1.00
CA LEU A 119 -11.27 12.85 -2.09
C LEU A 119 -12.23 12.64 -3.25
N GLU A 120 -12.50 11.40 -3.61
CA GLU A 120 -13.36 11.01 -4.73
C GLU A 120 -14.83 11.38 -4.44
N GLU A 121 -15.33 11.06 -3.25
CA GLU A 121 -16.68 11.39 -2.81
C GLU A 121 -16.91 12.88 -2.54
N GLY A 122 -15.83 13.66 -2.38
CA GLY A 122 -15.92 15.06 -1.98
C GLY A 122 -16.50 15.28 -0.58
N SER A 123 -16.42 14.26 0.29
CA SER A 123 -16.96 14.30 1.66
C SER A 123 -16.20 15.30 2.55
N PHE A 124 -15.00 15.70 2.16
CA PHE A 124 -14.15 16.65 2.85
C PHE A 124 -13.43 17.57 1.86
N ASP A 125 -13.23 18.81 2.23
CA ASP A 125 -12.36 19.70 1.48
C ASP A 125 -10.91 19.16 1.47
N ARG A 126 -10.19 19.34 0.35
CA ARG A 126 -8.79 18.89 0.23
C ARG A 126 -7.88 19.39 1.36
N ARG A 127 -8.19 20.55 1.95
CA ARG A 127 -7.45 21.11 3.07
C ARG A 127 -7.69 20.38 4.39
N GLU A 128 -8.80 19.71 4.54
CA GLU A 128 -9.18 18.94 5.73
C GLU A 128 -8.59 17.54 5.70
N ILE A 129 -8.23 17.04 4.52
CA ILE A 129 -7.70 15.70 4.31
C ILE A 129 -6.19 15.69 4.57
N LEU A 130 -5.73 14.70 5.33
CA LEU A 130 -4.31 14.40 5.52
C LEU A 130 -3.84 13.39 4.47
N CYS A 131 -2.60 13.52 4.02
CA CYS A 131 -2.05 12.53 3.10
C CYS A 131 -1.78 11.19 3.80
N THR A 132 -1.81 10.10 3.04
CA THR A 132 -1.58 8.73 3.52
C THR A 132 -0.31 8.60 4.37
N LYS A 133 0.79 9.24 3.95
CA LYS A 133 2.06 9.22 4.70
C LYS A 133 1.92 9.85 6.09
N THR A 134 1.15 10.93 6.21
CA THR A 134 0.89 11.59 7.51
C THR A 134 0.05 10.69 8.42
N LEU A 135 -0.93 9.96 7.87
CA LEU A 135 -1.73 9.00 8.65
C LEU A 135 -0.85 7.88 9.21
N TYR A 136 0.03 7.28 8.41
CA TYR A 136 0.99 6.28 8.92
C TYR A 136 1.90 6.85 10.00
N HIS A 137 2.36 8.08 9.85
CA HIS A 137 3.15 8.75 10.87
C HIS A 137 2.34 8.98 12.16
N TYR A 138 1.06 9.32 12.06
CA TYR A 138 0.18 9.47 13.22
C TYR A 138 -0.10 8.13 13.92
N VAL A 139 -0.16 7.03 13.18
CA VAL A 139 -0.20 5.69 13.77
C VAL A 139 1.08 5.39 14.54
N ASP A 140 2.26 5.70 13.98
CA ASP A 140 3.55 5.49 14.65
C ASP A 140 3.68 6.33 15.94
N LEU A 141 3.11 7.54 15.96
CA LEU A 141 3.10 8.45 17.12
C LEU A 141 1.98 8.13 18.13
N GLY A 142 1.06 7.21 17.83
CA GLY A 142 -0.09 6.91 18.69
C GLY A 142 -1.14 8.02 18.74
N LEU A 143 -1.21 8.88 17.73
CA LEU A 143 -2.19 9.96 17.61
C LEU A 143 -3.54 9.49 17.03
N LEU A 144 -3.58 8.30 16.43
CA LEU A 144 -4.77 7.61 15.98
C LEU A 144 -5.06 6.42 16.89
N ASN A 145 -6.34 6.07 16.99
CA ASN A 145 -6.76 4.86 17.69
C ASN A 145 -6.55 3.59 16.83
N ILE A 146 -5.50 3.59 16.01
CA ILE A 146 -5.01 2.51 15.15
C ILE A 146 -3.57 2.24 15.56
N LYS A 147 -3.22 0.99 15.79
CA LYS A 147 -1.87 0.57 16.18
C LYS A 147 -1.13 -0.06 15.02
N ASN A 148 0.18 -0.09 15.10
CA ASN A 148 1.02 -0.75 14.09
C ASN A 148 0.71 -2.25 13.92
N ILE A 149 0.20 -2.91 14.95
CA ILE A 149 -0.21 -4.32 14.90
C ILE A 149 -1.48 -4.52 14.07
N ASP A 150 -2.33 -3.49 13.95
CA ASP A 150 -3.56 -3.54 13.18
C ASP A 150 -3.32 -3.42 11.67
N LEU A 151 -2.08 -3.06 11.26
CA LEU A 151 -1.69 -2.89 9.86
C LEU A 151 -1.29 -4.24 9.24
N PRO A 152 -2.06 -4.84 8.31
CA PRO A 152 -1.88 -6.22 7.84
C PRO A 152 -0.50 -6.52 7.26
N GLN A 153 0.11 -5.56 6.56
CA GLN A 153 1.40 -5.77 5.89
C GLN A 153 2.62 -5.55 6.79
N LYS A 154 2.48 -4.82 7.89
CA LYS A 154 3.61 -4.48 8.78
C LYS A 154 4.13 -5.70 9.55
N LEU A 155 3.30 -6.72 9.74
CA LEU A 155 3.62 -7.98 10.42
C LEU A 155 4.05 -9.10 9.47
N SER A 156 3.86 -8.92 8.17
CA SER A 156 4.17 -9.94 7.17
C SER A 156 5.64 -9.85 6.74
N ARG A 157 6.47 -10.81 7.23
CA ARG A 157 7.84 -11.00 6.74
C ARG A 157 7.91 -12.29 5.93
N ASN A 158 8.22 -12.19 4.65
CA ASN A 158 8.46 -13.35 3.80
C ASN A 158 9.96 -13.68 3.82
N THR A 159 10.33 -14.81 4.44
CA THR A 159 11.72 -15.27 4.57
C THR A 159 12.05 -16.48 3.71
N LYS A 160 11.10 -16.94 2.87
CA LYS A 160 11.31 -18.15 2.05
C LYS A 160 11.86 -17.80 0.68
N ILE A 161 13.02 -18.38 0.37
CA ILE A 161 13.62 -18.40 -0.98
C ILE A 161 12.86 -19.47 -1.76
N HIS A 162 12.18 -19.10 -2.83
CA HIS A 162 11.57 -20.05 -3.76
C HIS A 162 12.68 -20.71 -4.59
N LYS A 163 12.66 -22.06 -4.66
CA LYS A 163 13.43 -22.81 -5.64
C LYS A 163 12.51 -23.03 -6.85
N ASP A 164 12.94 -22.57 -7.99
CA ASP A 164 12.23 -22.80 -9.25
C ASP A 164 12.25 -24.29 -9.59
N LYS A 165 11.04 -24.81 -9.92
CA LYS A 165 10.89 -26.16 -10.46
C LYS A 165 10.46 -26.00 -11.92
N GLU A 166 11.21 -26.55 -12.82
CA GLU A 166 10.86 -26.58 -14.24
C GLU A 166 9.81 -27.67 -14.51
N ASN A 167 8.66 -27.27 -15.02
CA ASN A 167 7.66 -28.18 -15.61
C ASN A 167 7.38 -27.71 -17.04
N LYS A 168 7.45 -28.62 -18.00
CA LYS A 168 7.52 -28.26 -19.44
C LYS A 168 6.23 -28.47 -20.21
N ARG A 169 5.12 -28.92 -19.58
CA ARG A 169 3.89 -29.24 -20.30
C ARG A 169 2.85 -28.13 -20.12
N ILE A 170 2.34 -27.57 -21.21
CA ILE A 170 1.20 -26.66 -21.27
C ILE A 170 -0.02 -27.46 -21.68
N LEU A 171 -1.15 -27.27 -20.97
CA LEU A 171 -2.37 -28.08 -21.17
C LEU A 171 -3.19 -27.64 -22.39
N GLY A 172 -3.04 -26.37 -22.83
CA GLY A 172 -3.80 -25.79 -23.94
C GLY A 172 -3.04 -24.64 -24.59
N ARG A 173 -3.74 -23.57 -24.95
CA ARG A 173 -3.16 -22.38 -25.59
C ARG A 173 -2.28 -21.60 -24.61
N SER A 174 -1.06 -21.27 -25.02
CA SER A 174 -0.12 -20.52 -24.18
C SER A 174 -0.58 -19.09 -23.94
N ILE A 175 -0.24 -18.53 -22.77
CA ILE A 175 -0.42 -17.10 -22.47
C ILE A 175 0.30 -16.19 -23.50
N GLU A 176 1.35 -16.68 -24.15
CA GLU A 176 2.05 -15.94 -25.22
C GLU A 176 1.18 -15.68 -26.45
N GLU A 177 0.16 -16.52 -26.68
CA GLU A 177 -0.81 -16.37 -27.76
C GLU A 177 -1.96 -15.41 -27.39
N ARG A 178 -2.01 -14.96 -26.13
CA ARG A 178 -3.03 -14.04 -25.63
C ARG A 178 -2.84 -12.65 -26.27
N PRO A 179 -3.91 -11.99 -26.74
CA PRO A 179 -3.82 -10.64 -27.27
C PRO A 179 -3.21 -9.67 -26.27
N GLY A 180 -2.29 -8.79 -26.72
CA GLY A 180 -1.60 -7.82 -25.85
C GLY A 180 -2.54 -6.81 -25.20
N GLU A 181 -3.71 -6.59 -25.78
CA GLU A 181 -4.77 -5.72 -25.26
C GLU A 181 -5.23 -6.17 -23.86
N VAL A 182 -5.21 -7.47 -23.57
CA VAL A 182 -5.55 -8.02 -22.25
C VAL A 182 -4.62 -7.48 -21.16
N ASP A 183 -3.39 -7.15 -21.49
CA ASP A 183 -2.41 -6.65 -20.51
C ASP A 183 -2.59 -5.16 -20.20
N THR A 184 -3.24 -4.39 -21.07
CA THR A 184 -3.58 -2.98 -20.79
C THR A 184 -4.63 -2.83 -19.72
N ARG A 185 -5.53 -3.83 -19.55
CA ARG A 185 -6.64 -3.84 -18.59
C ARG A 185 -7.67 -2.72 -18.85
N GLU A 186 -7.78 -2.28 -20.08
CA GLU A 186 -8.71 -1.23 -20.50
C GLU A 186 -10.03 -1.83 -21.00
N GLU A 187 -9.98 -3.05 -21.52
CA GLU A 187 -11.15 -3.78 -22.01
C GLU A 187 -11.73 -4.68 -20.92
N PHE A 188 -13.07 -4.71 -20.84
CA PHE A 188 -13.83 -5.59 -19.95
C PHE A 188 -13.93 -7.00 -20.53
N GLY A 189 -14.09 -8.01 -19.67
CA GLY A 189 -14.32 -9.38 -20.05
C GLY A 189 -13.08 -10.28 -20.04
N HIS A 190 -11.97 -9.82 -19.50
CA HIS A 190 -10.74 -10.59 -19.36
C HIS A 190 -10.56 -11.06 -17.91
N TRP A 191 -10.70 -12.37 -17.70
CA TRP A 191 -10.72 -12.97 -16.39
C TRP A 191 -9.46 -13.77 -16.08
N GLU A 192 -9.02 -13.69 -14.83
CA GLU A 192 -8.06 -14.61 -14.22
C GLU A 192 -8.83 -15.58 -13.33
N THR A 193 -8.48 -16.88 -13.34
CA THR A 193 -9.09 -17.87 -12.45
C THR A 193 -8.04 -18.69 -11.71
N ASP A 194 -8.40 -19.11 -10.49
CA ASP A 194 -7.52 -19.89 -9.61
C ASP A 194 -8.36 -20.71 -8.62
N LEU A 195 -7.75 -21.68 -7.94
CA LEU A 195 -8.38 -22.44 -6.87
C LEU A 195 -7.79 -22.14 -5.51
N VAL A 196 -8.65 -21.84 -4.55
CA VAL A 196 -8.28 -21.68 -3.15
C VAL A 196 -8.59 -22.95 -2.39
N ILE A 197 -7.54 -23.69 -2.02
CA ILE A 197 -7.63 -24.95 -1.29
C ILE A 197 -7.46 -24.68 0.20
N GLY A 198 -8.34 -25.20 1.04
CA GLY A 198 -8.29 -25.10 2.48
C GLY A 198 -7.26 -26.05 3.11
N LYS A 199 -7.71 -27.07 3.78
CA LYS A 199 -6.88 -28.16 4.29
C LYS A 199 -6.57 -29.13 3.12
N LYS A 200 -5.32 -29.56 3.02
CA LYS A 200 -4.92 -30.61 2.04
C LYS A 200 -5.43 -32.00 2.47
N SER A 201 -6.72 -32.16 2.60
CA SER A 201 -7.38 -33.46 2.80
C SER A 201 -8.08 -33.87 1.49
N GLU A 202 -8.15 -35.17 1.23
CA GLU A 202 -8.63 -35.70 -0.06
C GLU A 202 -10.10 -35.39 -0.34
N ASN A 203 -10.91 -35.04 0.68
CA ASN A 203 -12.36 -34.87 0.57
C ASN A 203 -12.82 -33.51 1.14
N ASP A 204 -12.15 -32.43 0.81
CA ASP A 204 -12.61 -31.11 1.20
C ASP A 204 -13.03 -30.28 -0.03
N GLU A 205 -14.01 -29.45 0.17
CA GLU A 205 -14.45 -28.47 -0.82
C GLU A 205 -13.35 -27.47 -1.13
N VAL A 206 -13.45 -26.81 -2.27
CA VAL A 206 -12.51 -25.77 -2.71
C VAL A 206 -13.26 -24.55 -3.21
N LEU A 207 -12.60 -23.41 -3.28
CA LEU A 207 -13.18 -22.20 -3.85
C LEU A 207 -12.54 -21.94 -5.21
N LEU A 208 -13.36 -21.90 -6.24
CA LEU A 208 -13.00 -21.35 -7.54
C LEU A 208 -13.11 -19.82 -7.42
N THR A 209 -12.04 -19.13 -7.75
CA THR A 209 -11.99 -17.68 -7.74
C THR A 209 -11.82 -17.15 -9.14
N LEU A 210 -12.56 -16.11 -9.44
CA LEU A 210 -12.57 -15.40 -10.72
C LEU A 210 -12.28 -13.93 -10.45
N LEU A 211 -11.38 -13.34 -11.21
CA LEU A 211 -11.04 -11.93 -11.11
C LEU A 211 -11.11 -11.28 -12.48
N GLU A 212 -11.99 -10.32 -12.64
CA GLU A 212 -12.05 -9.47 -13.84
C GLU A 212 -10.88 -8.46 -13.81
N ARG A 213 -10.16 -8.33 -14.93
CA ARG A 213 -8.89 -7.58 -14.96
C ARG A 213 -9.03 -6.08 -14.99
N LYS A 214 -10.11 -5.52 -15.56
CA LYS A 214 -10.39 -4.09 -15.64
C LYS A 214 -11.03 -3.55 -14.37
N THR A 215 -12.14 -4.15 -13.98
CA THR A 215 -12.98 -3.70 -12.86
C THR A 215 -12.49 -4.20 -11.51
N ARG A 216 -11.64 -5.23 -11.50
CA ARG A 216 -11.19 -5.92 -10.29
C ARG A 216 -12.30 -6.63 -9.54
N ASP A 217 -13.43 -6.86 -10.19
CA ASP A 217 -14.50 -7.67 -9.63
C ASP A 217 -14.01 -9.09 -9.34
N PHE A 218 -14.40 -9.59 -8.17
CA PHE A 218 -13.87 -10.82 -7.62
C PHE A 218 -15.01 -11.72 -7.19
N SER A 219 -15.24 -12.79 -7.96
CA SER A 219 -16.29 -13.78 -7.67
C SER A 219 -15.68 -15.04 -7.05
N ILE A 220 -16.40 -15.63 -6.08
CA ILE A 220 -15.98 -16.80 -5.33
C ILE A 220 -17.07 -17.89 -5.45
N ILE A 221 -16.75 -19.00 -6.07
CA ILE A 221 -17.67 -20.11 -6.28
C ILE A 221 -17.20 -21.33 -5.49
N ARG A 222 -18.06 -21.89 -4.66
CA ARG A 222 -17.79 -23.09 -3.91
C ARG A 222 -17.94 -24.32 -4.80
N LEU A 223 -16.91 -25.18 -4.81
CA LEU A 223 -16.91 -26.44 -5.55
C LEU A 223 -16.79 -27.62 -4.58
N PRO A 224 -17.44 -28.76 -4.91
CA PRO A 224 -17.40 -29.94 -4.06
C PRO A 224 -15.98 -30.57 -3.97
N ASP A 225 -15.18 -30.36 -5.00
CA ASP A 225 -13.81 -30.87 -5.10
C ASP A 225 -12.99 -30.07 -6.12
N LYS A 226 -11.69 -30.36 -6.22
CA LYS A 226 -10.77 -29.75 -7.19
C LYS A 226 -10.68 -30.45 -8.53
N SER A 227 -11.70 -31.20 -8.94
CA SER A 227 -11.70 -31.92 -10.22
C SER A 227 -11.96 -30.98 -11.40
N ALA A 228 -11.45 -31.34 -12.58
CA ALA A 228 -11.71 -30.59 -13.80
C ALA A 228 -13.21 -30.60 -14.16
N ASP A 229 -13.94 -31.63 -13.77
CA ASP A 229 -15.39 -31.72 -13.96
C ASP A 229 -16.15 -30.69 -13.11
N SER A 230 -15.76 -30.52 -11.86
CA SER A 230 -16.37 -29.55 -10.96
C SER A 230 -16.14 -28.11 -11.44
N VAL A 231 -14.94 -27.78 -11.89
CA VAL A 231 -14.60 -26.50 -12.49
C VAL A 231 -15.40 -26.26 -13.77
N LEU A 232 -15.43 -27.23 -14.70
CA LEU A 232 -16.18 -27.10 -15.95
C LEU A 232 -17.68 -26.90 -15.70
N LYS A 233 -18.27 -27.63 -14.77
CA LYS A 233 -19.70 -27.49 -14.39
C LYS A 233 -20.01 -26.08 -13.84
N ALA A 234 -19.12 -25.49 -13.07
CA ALA A 234 -19.30 -24.13 -12.59
C ALA A 234 -19.36 -23.12 -13.73
N PHE A 235 -18.47 -23.22 -14.70
CA PHE A 235 -18.50 -22.35 -15.89
C PHE A 235 -19.73 -22.63 -16.79
N GLN A 236 -20.14 -23.88 -16.96
CA GLN A 236 -21.35 -24.24 -17.71
C GLN A 236 -22.62 -23.68 -17.03
N LYS A 237 -22.66 -23.66 -15.70
CA LYS A 237 -23.73 -23.04 -14.96
C LYS A 237 -23.79 -21.53 -15.24
N MET A 238 -22.66 -20.82 -15.15
CA MET A 238 -22.58 -19.40 -15.50
C MET A 238 -22.97 -19.14 -16.95
N GLN A 239 -22.54 -20.02 -17.89
CA GLN A 239 -22.95 -19.93 -19.30
C GLN A 239 -24.47 -20.06 -19.47
N THR A 240 -25.10 -20.94 -18.70
CA THR A 240 -26.56 -21.12 -18.73
C THR A 240 -27.28 -19.91 -18.15
N GLU A 241 -26.76 -19.33 -17.07
CA GLU A 241 -27.35 -18.16 -16.39
C GLU A 241 -27.21 -16.89 -17.22
N LEU A 242 -26.07 -16.67 -17.88
CA LEU A 242 -25.81 -15.47 -18.71
C LEU A 242 -26.33 -15.61 -20.16
N GLY A 243 -26.60 -16.83 -20.62
CA GLY A 243 -27.08 -17.08 -21.97
C GLY A 243 -26.17 -16.44 -23.04
N ASP A 244 -26.77 -15.67 -23.94
CA ASP A 244 -26.07 -14.99 -25.05
C ASP A 244 -25.08 -13.94 -24.60
N SER A 245 -25.22 -13.44 -23.37
CA SER A 245 -24.30 -12.47 -22.77
C SER A 245 -23.00 -13.09 -22.26
N PHE A 246 -22.92 -14.42 -22.13
CA PHE A 246 -21.72 -15.09 -21.60
C PHE A 246 -20.45 -14.68 -22.32
N SER A 247 -20.44 -14.72 -23.64
CA SER A 247 -19.26 -14.36 -24.43
C SER A 247 -18.93 -12.86 -24.39
N LYS A 248 -19.90 -12.00 -24.03
CA LYS A 248 -19.65 -10.57 -23.81
C LYS A 248 -19.03 -10.29 -22.44
N VAL A 249 -19.35 -11.13 -21.44
CA VAL A 249 -18.79 -11.05 -20.07
C VAL A 249 -17.46 -11.78 -19.99
N PHE A 250 -17.30 -12.91 -20.70
CA PHE A 250 -16.11 -13.73 -20.68
C PHE A 250 -15.45 -13.76 -22.06
N HIS A 251 -14.65 -12.76 -22.39
CA HIS A 251 -13.85 -12.73 -23.62
C HIS A 251 -12.68 -13.69 -23.54
N THR A 252 -11.90 -13.60 -22.45
CA THR A 252 -10.79 -14.52 -22.19
C THR A 252 -10.76 -14.99 -20.74
N ILE A 253 -10.32 -16.21 -20.54
CA ILE A 253 -10.09 -16.81 -19.23
C ILE A 253 -8.62 -17.22 -19.16
N THR A 254 -7.88 -16.69 -18.19
CA THR A 254 -6.46 -17.04 -17.98
C THR A 254 -6.35 -17.90 -16.72
N THR A 255 -5.80 -19.11 -16.87
CA THR A 255 -5.65 -20.09 -15.79
C THR A 255 -4.18 -20.45 -15.57
N ASP A 256 -3.87 -21.14 -14.46
CA ASP A 256 -2.59 -21.83 -14.36
C ASP A 256 -2.63 -23.19 -15.07
N ASN A 257 -1.48 -23.84 -15.10
CA ASN A 257 -1.33 -25.15 -15.75
C ASN A 257 -1.72 -26.30 -14.81
N GLY A 258 -2.75 -26.10 -13.98
CA GLY A 258 -3.29 -27.11 -13.08
C GLY A 258 -4.17 -28.14 -13.80
N SER A 259 -4.12 -29.39 -13.37
CA SER A 259 -4.96 -30.46 -13.93
C SER A 259 -6.46 -30.18 -13.77
N GLU A 260 -6.82 -29.36 -12.81
CA GLU A 260 -8.19 -28.90 -12.52
C GLU A 260 -8.78 -28.01 -13.63
N PHE A 261 -7.94 -27.39 -14.44
CA PHE A 261 -8.36 -26.55 -15.57
C PHE A 261 -8.27 -27.26 -16.93
N ALA A 262 -7.87 -28.56 -16.97
CA ALA A 262 -7.59 -29.28 -18.20
C ALA A 262 -8.79 -29.41 -19.15
N ARG A 263 -10.01 -29.26 -18.67
CA ARG A 263 -11.25 -29.36 -19.46
C ARG A 263 -11.87 -28.03 -19.83
N LEU A 264 -11.30 -26.89 -19.43
CA LEU A 264 -11.88 -25.56 -19.72
C LEU A 264 -11.90 -25.25 -21.22
N ALA A 265 -11.00 -25.82 -22.02
CA ALA A 265 -11.04 -25.72 -23.48
C ALA A 265 -12.37 -26.19 -24.09
N GLU A 266 -13.15 -27.03 -23.38
CA GLU A 266 -14.49 -27.44 -23.84
C GLU A 266 -15.49 -26.26 -23.87
N LEU A 267 -15.26 -25.18 -23.09
CA LEU A 267 -16.08 -23.95 -23.14
C LEU A 267 -15.96 -23.20 -24.46
N GLU A 268 -14.85 -23.37 -25.18
CA GLU A 268 -14.67 -22.75 -26.51
C GLU A 268 -15.66 -23.33 -27.52
N THR A 269 -16.21 -24.53 -27.24
CA THR A 269 -17.19 -25.16 -28.10
C THR A 269 -18.56 -24.49 -27.91
N GLY A 270 -18.96 -23.67 -28.87
CA GLY A 270 -20.25 -22.94 -28.85
C GLY A 270 -20.19 -21.55 -28.23
N THR A 271 -19.01 -21.07 -27.83
CA THR A 271 -18.79 -19.68 -27.37
C THR A 271 -17.61 -19.04 -28.11
N SER A 272 -17.53 -17.69 -28.08
CA SER A 272 -16.35 -16.97 -28.56
C SER A 272 -15.27 -16.77 -27.49
N THR A 273 -15.52 -17.24 -26.27
CA THR A 273 -14.59 -17.16 -25.14
C THR A 273 -13.31 -17.95 -25.45
N LYS A 274 -12.15 -17.39 -25.13
CA LYS A 274 -10.84 -18.02 -25.32
C LYS A 274 -10.16 -18.29 -24.01
N GLU A 275 -9.55 -19.46 -23.90
CA GLU A 275 -8.78 -19.87 -22.73
C GLU A 275 -7.28 -19.80 -22.98
N TYR A 276 -6.53 -19.33 -21.97
CA TYR A 276 -5.07 -19.23 -21.99
C TYR A 276 -4.46 -19.79 -20.71
N PHE A 277 -3.38 -20.54 -20.85
CA PHE A 277 -2.63 -21.12 -19.74
C PHE A 277 -1.34 -20.36 -19.50
N THR A 278 -1.10 -19.99 -18.23
CA THR A 278 0.17 -19.37 -17.83
C THR A 278 1.32 -20.37 -17.91
N HIS A 279 2.54 -19.86 -17.95
CA HIS A 279 3.70 -20.74 -17.84
C HIS A 279 3.74 -21.44 -16.47
N PRO A 280 4.18 -22.68 -16.42
CA PRO A 280 4.32 -23.41 -15.17
C PRO A 280 5.22 -22.66 -14.19
N TYR A 281 4.76 -22.49 -12.94
CA TYR A 281 5.46 -21.80 -11.85
C TYR A 281 5.73 -20.29 -12.04
N THR A 282 5.13 -19.64 -13.01
CA THR A 282 5.29 -18.21 -13.25
C THR A 282 4.17 -17.42 -12.55
N THR A 283 4.33 -17.21 -11.23
CA THR A 283 3.31 -16.55 -10.39
C THR A 283 3.06 -15.10 -10.79
N CYS A 284 4.03 -14.43 -11.41
CA CYS A 284 3.87 -13.03 -11.85
C CYS A 284 2.83 -12.84 -12.95
N GLU A 285 2.51 -13.86 -13.72
CA GLU A 285 1.51 -13.81 -14.81
C GLU A 285 0.07 -13.74 -14.28
N LYS A 286 -0.18 -14.20 -13.04
CA LYS A 286 -1.48 -14.14 -12.33
C LYS A 286 -1.39 -13.34 -11.01
N GLY A 287 -0.51 -12.38 -10.91
CA GLY A 287 -0.29 -11.62 -9.67
C GLY A 287 -1.53 -10.91 -9.14
N SER A 288 -2.50 -10.60 -10.00
CA SER A 288 -3.73 -9.92 -9.58
C SER A 288 -4.62 -10.85 -8.76
N ILE A 289 -4.93 -12.05 -9.25
CA ILE A 289 -5.79 -12.99 -8.54
C ILE A 289 -5.10 -13.57 -7.29
N GLU A 290 -3.78 -13.75 -7.31
CA GLU A 290 -3.04 -14.18 -6.11
C GLU A 290 -3.20 -13.19 -4.95
N ASN A 291 -3.15 -11.88 -5.24
CA ASN A 291 -3.40 -10.85 -4.23
C ASN A 291 -4.84 -10.92 -3.69
N HIS A 292 -5.84 -11.16 -4.55
CA HIS A 292 -7.23 -11.30 -4.14
C HIS A 292 -7.46 -12.58 -3.33
N ASN A 293 -6.85 -13.69 -3.71
CA ASN A 293 -6.84 -14.92 -2.91
C ASN A 293 -6.22 -14.69 -1.52
N GLY A 294 -5.27 -13.75 -1.42
CA GLY A 294 -4.74 -13.26 -0.15
C GLY A 294 -5.78 -12.57 0.74
N LEU A 295 -6.84 -11.96 0.17
CA LEU A 295 -7.95 -11.37 0.93
C LEU A 295 -8.80 -12.46 1.57
N ILE A 296 -9.14 -13.53 0.82
CA ILE A 296 -9.86 -14.70 1.36
C ILE A 296 -9.13 -15.24 2.59
N ARG A 297 -7.80 -15.28 2.56
CA ARG A 297 -6.98 -15.83 3.65
C ARG A 297 -7.05 -15.04 4.97
N ARG A 298 -7.64 -13.87 4.99
CA ARG A 298 -7.93 -13.13 6.22
C ARG A 298 -9.09 -13.74 6.99
N PHE A 299 -10.06 -14.35 6.28
CA PHE A 299 -11.27 -14.97 6.83
C PHE A 299 -11.14 -16.49 6.89
N ILE A 300 -10.58 -17.08 5.84
CA ILE A 300 -10.38 -18.53 5.71
C ILE A 300 -8.87 -18.83 5.70
N PRO A 301 -8.23 -19.01 6.87
CA PRO A 301 -6.80 -19.26 6.97
C PRO A 301 -6.40 -20.59 6.32
N ARG A 302 -5.15 -20.67 5.87
CA ARG A 302 -4.60 -21.93 5.36
C ARG A 302 -4.69 -23.04 6.40
N GLY A 303 -5.06 -24.26 5.97
CA GLY A 303 -5.17 -25.43 6.84
C GLY A 303 -6.53 -25.57 7.54
N LYS A 304 -7.46 -24.65 7.35
CA LYS A 304 -8.87 -24.82 7.71
C LYS A 304 -9.61 -25.50 6.56
N ARG A 305 -10.65 -26.24 6.87
CA ARG A 305 -11.51 -26.85 5.85
C ARG A 305 -12.43 -25.78 5.27
N ILE A 306 -12.65 -25.81 3.95
CA ILE A 306 -13.63 -24.92 3.30
C ILE A 306 -15.05 -25.30 3.71
N SER A 307 -15.31 -26.59 3.89
CA SER A 307 -16.61 -27.12 4.35
C SER A 307 -17.03 -26.65 5.76
N ASP A 308 -16.11 -26.09 6.55
CA ASP A 308 -16.44 -25.51 7.87
C ASP A 308 -17.12 -24.13 7.77
N TYR A 309 -17.14 -23.52 6.60
CA TYR A 309 -17.73 -22.18 6.35
C TYR A 309 -19.04 -22.33 5.57
N SER A 310 -20.04 -21.53 5.92
CA SER A 310 -21.32 -21.50 5.21
C SER A 310 -21.20 -20.79 3.85
N GLU A 311 -22.20 -20.93 3.00
CA GLU A 311 -22.33 -20.14 1.75
C GLU A 311 -22.36 -18.64 2.07
N ASP A 312 -23.09 -18.24 3.15
CA ASP A 312 -23.20 -16.85 3.58
C ASP A 312 -21.84 -16.29 4.03
N ASP A 313 -20.99 -17.10 4.69
CA ASP A 313 -19.64 -16.69 5.07
C ASP A 313 -18.78 -16.41 3.83
N ILE A 314 -18.88 -17.24 2.80
CA ILE A 314 -18.13 -17.09 1.55
C ILE A 314 -18.63 -15.86 0.79
N LEU A 315 -19.96 -15.70 0.67
CA LEU A 315 -20.58 -14.53 0.06
C LEU A 315 -20.19 -13.23 0.78
N ALA A 316 -20.15 -13.24 2.11
CA ALA A 316 -19.73 -12.08 2.88
C ALA A 316 -18.27 -11.67 2.58
N VAL A 317 -17.38 -12.65 2.36
CA VAL A 317 -15.98 -12.39 1.95
C VAL A 317 -15.92 -11.78 0.55
N GLU A 318 -16.71 -12.29 -0.39
CA GLU A 318 -16.81 -11.78 -1.76
C GLU A 318 -17.29 -10.33 -1.77
N LEU A 319 -18.44 -10.06 -1.15
CA LEU A 319 -19.03 -8.71 -1.04
C LEU A 319 -18.06 -7.73 -0.39
N TRP A 320 -17.41 -8.15 0.71
CA TRP A 320 -16.40 -7.33 1.35
C TRP A 320 -15.21 -7.05 0.43
N ALA A 321 -14.69 -8.04 -0.30
CA ALA A 321 -13.56 -7.83 -1.21
C ALA A 321 -13.89 -6.84 -2.33
N ASN A 322 -15.13 -6.86 -2.82
CA ASN A 322 -15.62 -5.99 -3.88
C ASN A 322 -16.03 -4.60 -3.39
N SER A 323 -16.33 -4.43 -2.10
CA SER A 323 -16.59 -3.13 -1.49
C SER A 323 -15.33 -2.32 -1.14
N LEU A 324 -14.11 -2.89 -1.31
CA LEU A 324 -12.86 -2.20 -0.98
C LEU A 324 -12.46 -1.19 -2.06
N PRO A 325 -12.35 0.13 -1.76
CA PRO A 325 -11.89 1.11 -2.74
C PRO A 325 -10.48 0.82 -3.24
N ARG A 326 -10.29 0.81 -4.57
CA ARG A 326 -9.03 0.46 -5.22
C ARG A 326 -8.37 1.68 -5.87
N ARG A 327 -7.13 1.93 -5.53
CA ARG A 327 -6.37 3.03 -6.14
C ARG A 327 -6.31 2.94 -7.67
N ILE A 328 -6.21 1.71 -8.21
CA ILE A 328 -6.17 1.48 -9.67
C ILE A 328 -7.49 1.85 -10.37
N LEU A 329 -8.60 1.87 -9.62
CA LEU A 329 -9.93 2.29 -10.09
C LEU A 329 -10.24 3.75 -9.72
N GLY A 330 -9.22 4.56 -9.38
CA GLY A 330 -9.44 5.92 -8.91
C GLY A 330 -10.14 6.01 -7.55
N TYR A 331 -9.99 4.97 -6.72
CA TYR A 331 -10.65 4.76 -5.42
C TYR A 331 -12.14 4.45 -5.48
N ARG A 332 -12.66 4.11 -6.64
CA ARG A 332 -13.93 3.43 -6.77
C ARG A 332 -13.82 1.99 -6.28
N THR A 333 -14.94 1.36 -5.97
CA THR A 333 -15.00 -0.06 -5.62
C THR A 333 -15.07 -0.94 -6.87
N PRO A 334 -14.65 -2.22 -6.80
CA PRO A 334 -14.90 -3.19 -7.86
C PRO A 334 -16.36 -3.30 -8.26
N ASP A 335 -17.30 -3.37 -7.28
CA ASP A 335 -18.74 -3.40 -7.52
C ASP A 335 -19.20 -2.23 -8.40
N GLU A 336 -18.87 -0.99 -8.03
CA GLU A 336 -19.24 0.20 -8.81
C GLU A 336 -18.72 0.16 -10.25
N ALA A 337 -17.49 -0.36 -10.43
CA ALA A 337 -16.88 -0.45 -11.74
C ALA A 337 -17.48 -1.59 -12.58
N PHE A 338 -17.83 -2.71 -11.94
CA PHE A 338 -18.39 -3.87 -12.60
C PHE A 338 -19.84 -3.63 -13.04
N GLU A 339 -20.66 -3.07 -12.16
CA GLU A 339 -22.05 -2.70 -12.48
C GLU A 339 -22.11 -1.77 -13.71
N GLU A 340 -21.22 -0.77 -13.80
CA GLU A 340 -21.14 0.13 -14.95
C GLU A 340 -20.85 -0.62 -16.27
N GLU A 341 -19.98 -1.63 -16.26
CA GLU A 341 -19.68 -2.43 -17.45
C GLU A 341 -20.84 -3.38 -17.79
N MET A 342 -21.48 -3.98 -16.78
CA MET A 342 -22.64 -4.85 -16.99
C MET A 342 -23.82 -4.07 -17.57
N ASP A 343 -24.07 -2.86 -17.09
CA ASP A 343 -25.11 -1.98 -17.64
C ASP A 343 -24.89 -1.70 -19.14
N LYS A 344 -23.64 -1.50 -19.57
CA LYS A 344 -23.29 -1.33 -20.98
C LYS A 344 -23.63 -2.58 -21.82
N ILE A 345 -23.38 -3.77 -21.27
CA ILE A 345 -23.66 -5.05 -21.96
C ILE A 345 -25.16 -5.29 -22.12
N TYR A 346 -25.95 -4.98 -21.07
CA TYR A 346 -27.40 -5.18 -21.11
C TYR A 346 -28.16 -4.05 -21.84
N ALA A 347 -27.56 -2.88 -21.99
CA ALA A 347 -28.14 -1.78 -22.78
C ALA A 347 -27.88 -1.93 -24.29
N ALA A 348 -26.94 -2.79 -24.71
CA ALA A 348 -26.53 -3.04 -26.09
C ALA A 348 -27.24 -4.27 -26.70
#